data_21c3ed1abf3a335b0de45e102130abda
#
_entry.id   21c3ed1abf3a335b0de45e102130abda
#
_cell.length_a   1.000
_cell.length_b   1.000
_cell.length_c   1.000
_cell.angle_alpha   90.00
_cell.angle_beta   90.00
_cell.angle_gamma   90.00
#
_symmetry.space_group_name_H-M   'P 1'
#
loop_
_entity.id
_entity.type
_entity.pdbx_description
1 polymer ?
#
loop_
_entity_poly.entity_id
_entity_poly.type
_entity_poly.pdbx_seq_one_letter_code
_entity_poly.pdbx_strand_id
1 'polypeptide(L)'
;MQKDITTQGSAYEAAGNLPQLARIRNPGMALDLDWVASVQANTSAIERRAASLPGRRSVKKEFQAAWLCKAISLIDLTTLSGDDTVGRVQRLCAKARQPVRPDLLDRLGMTGLTTGAVCVYHEMVPAAVAALEGTNIPVAAVSTGFPAGLSPFHLRLAEIGESVRAGAAEIDIVISRRHVLTGNWQALYDETCAMRAACGTAHLKTILATGELATLRNVARASLVCM
;
A
#
# COMPACT_ATOMS: atom_id res chain seq x y z
N MET A 1 -46.33 -13.64 -26.34
CA MET A 1 -44.97 -13.76 -26.91
C MET A 1 -44.01 -13.35 -25.81
N GLN A 2 -43.66 -14.31 -24.97
CA GLN A 2 -42.77 -14.18 -23.82
C GLN A 2 -41.35 -14.41 -24.36
N LYS A 3 -40.45 -13.43 -24.20
CA LYS A 3 -39.04 -13.63 -24.53
C LYS A 3 -38.32 -14.01 -23.25
N ASP A 4 -37.81 -15.20 -23.25
CA ASP A 4 -36.87 -15.75 -22.26
C ASP A 4 -35.62 -14.89 -22.19
N ILE A 5 -35.36 -14.41 -20.97
CA ILE A 5 -34.05 -13.83 -20.57
C ILE A 5 -33.43 -14.83 -19.60
N THR A 6 -32.91 -15.90 -20.12
CA THR A 6 -31.99 -16.80 -19.40
C THR A 6 -30.66 -16.81 -20.14
N THR A 7 -29.59 -16.70 -19.38
CA THR A 7 -28.15 -16.80 -19.69
C THR A 7 -27.38 -15.48 -19.79
N GLN A 8 -27.07 -14.93 -18.63
CA GLN A 8 -25.78 -14.22 -18.39
C GLN A 8 -25.40 -14.28 -16.89
N GLY A 9 -25.38 -15.48 -16.34
CA GLY A 9 -24.86 -15.76 -15.02
C GLY A 9 -23.61 -16.62 -15.11
N SER A 10 -22.46 -16.11 -15.49
CA SER A 10 -21.23 -16.92 -15.48
C SER A 10 -19.91 -16.14 -15.52
N ALA A 11 -19.89 -14.84 -15.36
CA ALA A 11 -18.63 -14.09 -15.38
C ALA A 11 -18.09 -13.71 -13.99
N TYR A 12 -18.87 -13.89 -12.92
CA TYR A 12 -18.48 -13.48 -11.56
C TYR A 12 -18.06 -14.63 -10.62
N GLU A 13 -18.33 -15.88 -10.97
CA GLU A 13 -17.87 -17.03 -10.16
C GLU A 13 -16.37 -17.33 -10.27
N ALA A 14 -15.67 -16.72 -11.22
CA ALA A 14 -14.23 -16.92 -11.42
C ALA A 14 -13.33 -16.08 -10.51
N ALA A 15 -13.87 -15.16 -9.69
CA ALA A 15 -13.06 -14.33 -8.80
C ALA A 15 -12.73 -14.98 -7.44
N GLY A 16 -13.32 -16.14 -7.12
CA GLY A 16 -13.20 -16.79 -5.81
C GLY A 16 -12.00 -17.73 -5.65
N ASN A 17 -11.28 -18.08 -6.71
CA ASN A 17 -10.17 -19.05 -6.64
C ASN A 17 -9.07 -18.72 -7.67
N LEU A 18 -8.67 -17.47 -7.78
CA LEU A 18 -7.36 -17.23 -8.38
C LEU A 18 -6.32 -17.80 -7.38
N PRO A 19 -5.48 -18.80 -7.81
CA PRO A 19 -4.33 -19.17 -7.01
C PRO A 19 -3.61 -17.86 -6.70
N GLN A 20 -3.05 -17.73 -5.48
CA GLN A 20 -2.15 -16.62 -5.15
C GLN A 20 -1.14 -16.58 -6.30
N LEU A 21 -1.44 -15.79 -7.31
CA LEU A 21 -0.48 -15.42 -8.34
C LEU A 21 0.68 -14.91 -7.53
N ALA A 22 1.77 -15.66 -7.50
CA ALA A 22 2.99 -15.25 -6.84
C ALA A 22 3.14 -13.79 -7.22
N ARG A 23 2.95 -12.88 -6.24
CA ARG A 23 2.83 -11.44 -6.53
C ARG A 23 4.04 -11.10 -7.37
N ILE A 24 3.80 -10.77 -8.66
CA ILE A 24 4.88 -10.43 -9.57
C ILE A 24 5.54 -9.22 -8.95
N ARG A 25 6.75 -9.42 -8.44
CA ARG A 25 7.52 -8.35 -7.81
C ARG A 25 8.29 -7.65 -8.90
N ASN A 26 8.36 -6.34 -8.79
CA ASN A 26 9.34 -5.60 -9.59
C ASN A 26 10.74 -6.11 -9.21
N PRO A 27 11.49 -6.70 -10.14
CA PRO A 27 12.83 -7.21 -9.86
C PRO A 27 13.83 -6.08 -9.58
N GLY A 28 13.44 -4.83 -9.90
CA GLY A 28 14.35 -3.71 -9.93
C GLY A 28 15.30 -3.76 -11.14
N MET A 29 16.15 -2.76 -11.26
CA MET A 29 17.19 -2.67 -12.27
C MET A 29 18.38 -1.87 -11.71
N ALA A 30 19.53 -1.94 -12.34
CA ALA A 30 20.65 -1.09 -12.00
C ALA A 30 20.29 0.39 -12.14
N LEU A 31 20.81 1.22 -11.24
CA LEU A 31 20.55 2.66 -11.27
C LEU A 31 21.12 3.28 -12.56
N ASP A 32 20.26 3.99 -13.28
CA ASP A 32 20.63 4.82 -14.42
C ASP A 32 20.48 6.31 -14.03
N LEU A 33 21.60 6.95 -13.72
CA LEU A 33 21.62 8.36 -13.29
C LEU A 33 21.21 9.31 -14.43
N ASP A 34 21.48 8.98 -15.68
CA ASP A 34 21.08 9.80 -16.81
C ASP A 34 19.57 9.75 -17.01
N TRP A 35 18.96 8.59 -16.82
CA TRP A 35 17.50 8.47 -16.78
C TRP A 35 16.90 9.30 -15.65
N VAL A 36 17.41 9.16 -14.42
CA VAL A 36 16.95 9.98 -13.28
C VAL A 36 17.09 11.47 -13.57
N ALA A 37 18.23 11.90 -14.13
CA ALA A 37 18.46 13.30 -14.49
C ALA A 37 17.48 13.80 -15.57
N SER A 38 17.10 12.95 -16.50
CA SER A 38 16.18 13.28 -17.60
C SER A 38 14.73 13.49 -17.16
N VAL A 39 14.34 12.97 -15.96
CA VAL A 39 12.97 13.11 -15.44
C VAL A 39 12.60 14.56 -15.25
N GLN A 40 11.53 14.99 -15.90
CA GLN A 40 10.97 16.34 -15.84
C GLN A 40 9.54 16.29 -15.29
N ALA A 41 9.13 17.35 -14.59
CA ALA A 41 7.78 17.55 -14.13
C ALA A 41 7.27 18.91 -14.59
N ASN A 42 6.24 18.93 -15.40
CA ASN A 42 5.56 20.17 -15.75
C ASN A 42 4.57 20.54 -14.65
N THR A 43 5.05 21.24 -13.63
CA THR A 43 4.28 21.63 -12.44
C THR A 43 2.97 22.30 -12.81
N SER A 44 2.99 23.27 -13.73
CA SER A 44 1.80 24.00 -14.16
C SER A 44 0.74 23.11 -14.81
N ALA A 45 1.16 22.13 -15.61
CA ALA A 45 0.24 21.16 -16.22
C ALA A 45 -0.35 20.20 -15.17
N ILE A 46 0.48 19.75 -14.21
CA ILE A 46 0.07 18.86 -13.11
C ILE A 46 -0.95 19.56 -12.23
N GLU A 47 -0.67 20.79 -11.80
CA GLU A 47 -1.56 21.59 -10.96
C GLU A 47 -2.91 21.87 -11.64
N ARG A 48 -2.91 22.27 -12.92
CA ARG A 48 -4.15 22.47 -13.69
C ARG A 48 -4.96 21.17 -13.80
N ARG A 49 -4.28 20.03 -14.02
CA ARG A 49 -4.96 18.74 -14.07
C ARG A 49 -5.57 18.39 -12.70
N ALA A 50 -4.82 18.53 -11.62
CA ALA A 50 -5.30 18.29 -10.25
C ALA A 50 -6.50 19.18 -9.93
N ALA A 51 -6.42 20.49 -10.19
CA ALA A 51 -7.50 21.44 -9.97
C ALA A 51 -8.77 21.11 -10.78
N SER A 52 -8.64 20.44 -11.92
CA SER A 52 -9.80 20.03 -12.72
C SER A 52 -10.56 18.82 -12.16
N LEU A 53 -9.95 17.99 -11.28
CA LEU A 53 -10.54 16.74 -10.83
C LEU A 53 -11.86 16.91 -10.07
N PRO A 54 -12.02 17.88 -9.12
CA PRO A 54 -13.27 18.07 -8.40
C PRO A 54 -14.45 18.45 -9.32
N GLY A 55 -14.18 19.14 -10.43
CA GLY A 55 -15.21 19.56 -11.39
C GLY A 55 -15.53 18.52 -12.47
N ARG A 56 -14.85 17.37 -12.49
CA ARG A 56 -15.11 16.33 -13.48
C ARG A 56 -16.39 15.57 -13.13
N ARG A 57 -16.99 14.98 -14.19
CA ARG A 57 -18.14 14.09 -14.02
C ARG A 57 -17.81 12.97 -13.04
N SER A 58 -18.58 12.86 -11.96
CA SER A 58 -18.51 11.77 -11.00
C SER A 58 -19.30 10.56 -11.47
N VAL A 59 -18.86 9.37 -11.10
CA VAL A 59 -19.63 8.14 -11.22
C VAL A 59 -20.79 8.16 -10.19
N LYS A 60 -21.92 7.54 -10.52
CA LYS A 60 -23.12 7.52 -9.69
C LYS A 60 -23.74 6.13 -9.64
N LYS A 61 -24.66 5.93 -8.69
CA LYS A 61 -25.47 4.71 -8.53
C LYS A 61 -24.58 3.46 -8.44
N GLU A 62 -24.91 2.41 -9.22
CA GLU A 62 -24.22 1.13 -9.25
C GLU A 62 -22.71 1.25 -9.56
N PHE A 63 -22.32 2.16 -10.46
CA PHE A 63 -20.92 2.40 -10.75
C PHE A 63 -20.17 3.04 -9.57
N GLN A 64 -20.84 3.92 -8.82
CA GLN A 64 -20.27 4.48 -7.60
C GLN A 64 -20.11 3.41 -6.53
N ALA A 65 -21.10 2.54 -6.34
CA ALA A 65 -21.02 1.42 -5.41
C ALA A 65 -19.86 0.48 -5.76
N ALA A 66 -19.71 0.12 -7.03
CA ALA A 66 -18.61 -0.72 -7.49
C ALA A 66 -17.22 -0.09 -7.21
N TRP A 67 -17.06 1.21 -7.48
CA TRP A 67 -15.81 1.92 -7.18
C TRP A 67 -15.53 2.02 -5.68
N LEU A 68 -16.56 2.21 -4.83
CA LEU A 68 -16.40 2.22 -3.37
C LEU A 68 -15.97 0.84 -2.86
N CYS A 69 -16.60 -0.23 -3.33
CA CYS A 69 -16.18 -1.59 -2.99
C CYS A 69 -14.75 -1.88 -3.45
N LYS A 70 -14.38 -1.44 -4.67
CA LYS A 70 -13.00 -1.56 -5.15
C LYS A 70 -12.03 -0.76 -4.28
N ALA A 71 -12.38 0.46 -3.89
CA ALA A 71 -11.54 1.27 -2.99
C ALA A 71 -11.33 0.56 -1.64
N ILE A 72 -12.40 -0.01 -1.04
CA ILE A 72 -12.30 -0.76 0.22
C ILE A 72 -11.30 -1.91 0.08
N SER A 73 -11.33 -2.67 -1.02
CA SER A 73 -10.42 -3.80 -1.23
C SER A 73 -8.95 -3.39 -1.43
N LEU A 74 -8.66 -2.11 -1.55
CA LEU A 74 -7.32 -1.54 -1.73
C LEU A 74 -6.83 -0.74 -0.50
N ILE A 75 -7.63 -0.66 0.55
CA ILE A 75 -7.26 0.06 1.77
C ILE A 75 -6.28 -0.78 2.59
N ASP A 76 -5.16 -0.20 2.97
CA ASP A 76 -4.36 -0.64 4.11
C ASP A 76 -4.99 0.00 5.35
N LEU A 77 -5.83 -0.76 6.06
CA LEU A 77 -6.54 -0.26 7.24
C LEU A 77 -5.54 -0.08 8.39
N THR A 78 -5.32 1.17 8.78
CA THR A 78 -4.13 1.57 9.52
C THR A 78 -4.45 2.12 10.90
N THR A 79 -3.64 1.77 11.90
CA THR A 79 -3.50 2.49 13.16
C THR A 79 -2.00 2.64 13.48
N LEU A 80 -1.57 3.88 13.76
CA LEU A 80 -0.16 4.23 14.03
C LEU A 80 -0.10 5.22 15.20
N SER A 81 -0.88 4.97 16.23
CA SER A 81 -0.91 5.79 17.43
C SER A 81 0.02 5.21 18.49
N GLY A 82 0.75 6.07 19.19
CA GLY A 82 1.66 5.64 20.27
C GLY A 82 0.96 5.04 21.48
N ASP A 83 -0.38 5.15 21.56
CA ASP A 83 -1.24 4.57 22.59
C ASP A 83 -2.02 3.34 22.10
N ASP A 84 -1.63 2.74 20.98
CA ASP A 84 -2.26 1.54 20.47
C ASP A 84 -2.12 0.37 21.45
N THR A 85 -3.20 -0.38 21.57
CA THR A 85 -3.29 -1.56 22.42
C THR A 85 -3.69 -2.77 21.58
N VAL A 86 -3.36 -3.97 22.06
CA VAL A 86 -3.78 -5.24 21.44
C VAL A 86 -5.29 -5.25 21.14
N GLY A 87 -6.13 -4.79 22.08
CA GLY A 87 -7.57 -4.74 21.88
C GLY A 87 -8.02 -3.75 20.80
N ARG A 88 -7.29 -2.64 20.62
CA ARG A 88 -7.54 -1.70 19.53
C ARG A 88 -7.20 -2.33 18.18
N VAL A 89 -6.05 -3.00 18.09
CA VAL A 89 -5.61 -3.71 16.88
C VAL A 89 -6.56 -4.85 16.52
N GLN A 90 -7.02 -5.64 17.51
CA GLN A 90 -8.01 -6.68 17.27
C GLN A 90 -9.33 -6.13 16.70
N ARG A 91 -9.82 -5.00 17.22
CA ARG A 91 -11.00 -4.32 16.63
C ARG A 91 -10.75 -3.81 15.23
N LEU A 92 -9.54 -3.31 14.93
CA LEU A 92 -9.15 -2.91 13.58
C LEU A 92 -9.18 -4.11 12.62
N CYS A 93 -8.59 -5.23 13.03
CA CYS A 93 -8.59 -6.47 12.25
C CYS A 93 -10.00 -7.01 12.01
N ALA A 94 -10.89 -6.94 13.01
CA ALA A 94 -12.29 -7.31 12.83
C ALA A 94 -12.99 -6.43 11.76
N LYS A 95 -12.71 -5.12 11.73
CA LYS A 95 -13.20 -4.22 10.68
C LYS A 95 -12.57 -4.53 9.32
N ALA A 96 -11.30 -4.91 9.28
CA ALA A 96 -10.64 -5.30 8.03
C ALA A 96 -11.27 -6.56 7.41
N ARG A 97 -11.62 -7.54 8.25
CA ARG A 97 -12.31 -8.78 7.83
C ARG A 97 -13.73 -8.52 7.33
N GLN A 98 -14.42 -7.53 7.87
CA GLN A 98 -15.79 -7.18 7.52
C GLN A 98 -16.00 -5.67 7.50
N PRO A 99 -15.50 -4.98 6.45
CA PRO A 99 -15.56 -3.53 6.36
C PRO A 99 -16.95 -2.97 6.05
N VAL A 100 -17.85 -3.80 5.53
CA VAL A 100 -19.23 -3.44 5.17
C VAL A 100 -20.18 -4.43 5.82
N ARG A 101 -21.38 -3.95 6.21
CA ARG A 101 -22.43 -4.78 6.79
C ARG A 101 -22.81 -5.93 5.83
N PRO A 102 -23.06 -7.16 6.34
CA PRO A 102 -23.41 -8.31 5.51
C PRO A 102 -24.63 -8.08 4.63
N ASP A 103 -25.70 -7.51 5.21
CA ASP A 103 -26.95 -7.24 4.49
C ASP A 103 -26.79 -6.28 3.29
N LEU A 104 -25.78 -5.39 3.34
CA LEU A 104 -25.44 -4.53 2.19
C LEU A 104 -24.63 -5.30 1.14
N LEU A 105 -23.71 -6.15 1.57
CA LEU A 105 -22.93 -7.00 0.65
C LEU A 105 -23.85 -7.99 -0.08
N ASP A 106 -24.79 -8.59 0.62
CA ASP A 106 -25.77 -9.50 0.01
C ASP A 106 -26.62 -8.77 -1.06
N ARG A 107 -27.07 -7.56 -0.78
CA ARG A 107 -27.82 -6.72 -1.75
C ARG A 107 -26.99 -6.31 -2.97
N LEU A 108 -25.66 -6.23 -2.82
CA LEU A 108 -24.73 -5.90 -3.90
C LEU A 108 -24.26 -7.16 -4.65
N GLY A 109 -24.66 -8.36 -4.22
CA GLY A 109 -24.14 -9.61 -4.76
C GLY A 109 -22.64 -9.80 -4.51
N MET A 110 -22.08 -9.15 -3.46
CA MET A 110 -20.66 -9.19 -3.13
C MET A 110 -20.45 -9.86 -1.76
N THR A 111 -19.97 -11.07 -1.77
CA THR A 111 -19.56 -11.79 -0.56
C THR A 111 -18.04 -11.75 -0.42
N GLY A 112 -17.55 -11.75 0.82
CA GLY A 112 -16.10 -11.87 1.09
C GLY A 112 -15.27 -10.59 0.83
N LEU A 113 -15.89 -9.42 0.75
CA LEU A 113 -15.16 -8.15 0.64
C LEU A 113 -14.39 -7.89 1.95
N THR A 114 -13.07 -7.72 1.82
CA THR A 114 -12.15 -7.35 2.90
C THR A 114 -11.34 -6.12 2.51
N THR A 115 -10.61 -5.53 3.46
CA THR A 115 -9.58 -4.55 3.12
C THR A 115 -8.36 -5.23 2.48
N GLY A 116 -7.48 -4.44 1.86
CA GLY A 116 -6.28 -4.93 1.19
C GLY A 116 -5.21 -5.40 2.17
N ALA A 117 -5.06 -4.70 3.29
CA ALA A 117 -4.12 -5.02 4.36
C ALA A 117 -4.59 -4.42 5.70
N VAL A 118 -3.88 -4.79 6.78
CA VAL A 118 -3.89 -4.06 8.05
C VAL A 118 -2.47 -3.56 8.30
N CYS A 119 -2.32 -2.26 8.57
CA CYS A 119 -1.02 -1.63 8.80
C CYS A 119 -0.90 -1.15 10.25
N VAL A 120 0.20 -1.52 10.89
CA VAL A 120 0.48 -1.23 12.31
C VAL A 120 1.98 -0.95 12.53
N TYR A 121 2.34 -0.48 13.72
CA TYR A 121 3.74 -0.52 14.16
C TYR A 121 4.20 -1.94 14.43
N HIS A 122 5.51 -2.19 14.31
CA HIS A 122 6.15 -3.50 14.48
C HIS A 122 5.79 -4.20 15.80
N GLU A 123 5.66 -3.47 16.91
CA GLU A 123 5.25 -4.02 18.21
C GLU A 123 3.84 -4.66 18.17
N MET A 124 2.96 -4.18 17.30
CA MET A 124 1.59 -4.66 17.15
C MET A 124 1.43 -5.75 16.09
N VAL A 125 2.48 -6.08 15.34
CA VAL A 125 2.43 -7.11 14.28
C VAL A 125 1.96 -8.46 14.80
N PRO A 126 2.49 -9.01 15.93
CA PRO A 126 2.02 -10.31 16.42
C PRO A 126 0.52 -10.33 16.74
N ALA A 127 0.00 -9.26 17.32
CA ALA A 127 -1.42 -9.15 17.63
C ALA A 127 -2.31 -9.08 16.38
N ALA A 128 -1.85 -8.37 15.33
CA ALA A 128 -2.54 -8.29 14.05
C ALA A 128 -2.51 -9.63 13.31
N VAL A 129 -1.35 -10.31 13.27
CA VAL A 129 -1.20 -11.63 12.63
C VAL A 129 -2.14 -12.64 13.28
N ALA A 130 -2.16 -12.72 14.62
CA ALA A 130 -3.05 -13.64 15.33
C ALA A 130 -4.54 -13.31 15.08
N ALA A 131 -4.92 -12.01 15.03
CA ALA A 131 -6.31 -11.59 14.79
C ALA A 131 -6.78 -11.82 13.34
N LEU A 132 -5.85 -11.94 12.40
CA LEU A 132 -6.13 -12.17 10.97
C LEU A 132 -5.90 -13.62 10.55
N GLU A 133 -5.59 -14.52 11.48
CA GLU A 133 -5.42 -15.94 11.19
C GLU A 133 -6.64 -16.51 10.43
N GLY A 134 -6.38 -17.34 9.43
CA GLY A 134 -7.41 -17.92 8.57
C GLY A 134 -7.98 -16.96 7.52
N THR A 135 -7.40 -15.77 7.35
CA THR A 135 -7.74 -14.83 6.27
C THR A 135 -6.57 -14.66 5.29
N ASN A 136 -6.86 -14.02 4.13
CA ASN A 136 -5.85 -13.63 3.15
C ASN A 136 -5.41 -12.16 3.31
N ILE A 137 -5.77 -11.49 4.41
CA ILE A 137 -5.43 -10.09 4.66
C ILE A 137 -4.00 -10.03 5.19
N PRO A 138 -3.04 -9.43 4.46
CA PRO A 138 -1.66 -9.31 4.92
C PRO A 138 -1.57 -8.28 6.06
N VAL A 139 -0.57 -8.47 6.93
CA VAL A 139 -0.16 -7.45 7.89
C VAL A 139 1.01 -6.67 7.31
N ALA A 140 0.84 -5.35 7.21
CA ALA A 140 1.87 -4.40 6.87
C ALA A 140 2.45 -3.77 8.15
N ALA A 141 3.75 -3.54 8.18
CA ALA A 141 4.41 -2.84 9.26
C ALA A 141 5.13 -1.58 8.75
N VAL A 142 4.84 -0.41 9.36
CA VAL A 142 5.70 0.75 9.16
C VAL A 142 7.04 0.52 9.82
N SER A 143 8.12 0.96 9.19
CA SER A 143 9.48 0.62 9.61
C SER A 143 10.47 1.75 9.31
N THR A 144 11.73 1.48 9.62
CA THR A 144 12.89 2.34 9.33
C THR A 144 12.85 3.70 10.02
N GLY A 145 12.35 3.69 11.26
CA GLY A 145 12.24 4.91 12.10
C GLY A 145 11.07 5.80 11.67
N PHE A 146 9.98 5.20 11.20
CA PHE A 146 8.75 5.95 10.87
C PHE A 146 8.29 6.86 12.03
N PRO A 147 7.84 8.11 11.78
CA PRO A 147 7.68 8.74 10.46
C PRO A 147 8.93 9.48 9.95
N ALA A 148 9.93 9.74 10.80
CA ALA A 148 11.05 10.63 10.47
C ALA A 148 12.13 9.96 9.60
N GLY A 149 12.37 8.66 9.76
CA GLY A 149 13.41 7.95 9.03
C GLY A 149 14.84 8.31 9.44
N LEU A 150 15.04 8.82 10.67
CA LEU A 150 16.33 9.39 11.13
C LEU A 150 17.10 8.48 12.11
N SER A 151 16.60 7.29 12.41
CA SER A 151 17.36 6.31 13.18
C SER A 151 18.64 5.88 12.44
N PRO A 152 19.71 5.48 13.15
CA PRO A 152 20.91 4.93 12.52
C PRO A 152 20.58 3.81 11.54
N PHE A 153 21.26 3.77 10.39
CA PHE A 153 20.88 2.91 9.27
C PHE A 153 20.84 1.41 9.64
N HIS A 154 21.83 0.93 10.40
CA HIS A 154 21.86 -0.46 10.85
C HIS A 154 20.67 -0.84 11.73
N LEU A 155 20.15 0.10 12.56
CA LEU A 155 18.95 -0.13 13.36
C LEU A 155 17.70 -0.16 12.49
N ARG A 156 17.65 0.65 11.43
CA ARG A 156 16.54 0.63 10.47
C ARG A 156 16.44 -0.71 9.73
N LEU A 157 17.59 -1.33 9.39
CA LEU A 157 17.62 -2.68 8.82
C LEU A 157 17.21 -3.74 9.83
N ALA A 158 17.65 -3.61 11.08
CA ALA A 158 17.25 -4.52 12.16
C ALA A 158 15.74 -4.47 12.42
N GLU A 159 15.15 -3.27 12.42
CA GLU A 159 13.71 -3.06 12.59
C GLU A 159 12.88 -3.78 11.49
N ILE A 160 13.34 -3.75 10.23
CA ILE A 160 12.74 -4.53 9.15
C ILE A 160 12.76 -6.03 9.50
N GLY A 161 13.93 -6.53 9.89
CA GLY A 161 14.11 -7.95 10.23
C GLY A 161 13.20 -8.40 11.39
N GLU A 162 13.02 -7.56 12.42
CA GLU A 162 12.10 -7.83 13.53
C GLU A 162 10.64 -7.90 13.04
N SER A 163 10.22 -6.95 12.22
CA SER A 163 8.85 -6.94 11.68
C SER A 163 8.56 -8.19 10.83
N VAL A 164 9.51 -8.60 10.00
CA VAL A 164 9.39 -9.83 9.17
C VAL A 164 9.32 -11.08 10.06
N ARG A 165 10.17 -11.17 11.09
CA ARG A 165 10.15 -12.29 12.06
C ARG A 165 8.85 -12.34 12.85
N ALA A 166 8.25 -11.19 13.14
CA ALA A 166 6.95 -11.09 13.80
C ALA A 166 5.77 -11.50 12.91
N GLY A 167 6.00 -11.71 11.60
CA GLY A 167 5.01 -12.18 10.63
C GLY A 167 4.44 -11.10 9.72
N ALA A 168 5.06 -9.92 9.64
CA ALA A 168 4.66 -8.91 8.66
C ALA A 168 4.91 -9.42 7.22
N ALA A 169 3.87 -9.37 6.40
CA ALA A 169 3.92 -9.73 4.98
C ALA A 169 4.30 -8.56 4.08
N GLU A 170 4.16 -7.34 4.59
CA GLU A 170 4.49 -6.09 3.89
C GLU A 170 5.26 -5.17 4.84
N ILE A 171 6.25 -4.46 4.30
CA ILE A 171 7.09 -3.52 5.05
C ILE A 171 7.04 -2.16 4.38
N ASP A 172 6.62 -1.15 5.14
CA ASP A 172 6.50 0.23 4.68
C ASP A 172 7.69 1.03 5.20
N ILE A 173 8.73 1.16 4.38
CA ILE A 173 9.96 1.86 4.75
C ILE A 173 9.85 3.37 4.53
N VAL A 174 10.55 4.15 5.36
CA VAL A 174 10.75 5.58 5.16
C VAL A 174 12.11 5.82 4.53
N ILE A 175 12.15 6.49 3.38
CA ILE A 175 13.40 6.87 2.73
C ILE A 175 14.12 7.99 3.50
N SER A 176 15.43 8.06 3.36
CA SER A 176 16.21 9.23 3.82
C SER A 176 15.99 10.43 2.89
N ARG A 177 15.02 11.28 3.22
CA ARG A 177 14.66 12.47 2.41
C ARG A 177 15.85 13.38 2.09
N ARG A 178 16.87 13.41 2.96
CA ARG A 178 18.11 14.15 2.71
C ARG A 178 18.79 13.76 1.40
N HIS A 179 18.75 12.47 0.99
CA HIS A 179 19.34 12.04 -0.25
C HIS A 179 18.64 12.65 -1.46
N VAL A 180 17.33 12.77 -1.41
CA VAL A 180 16.52 13.44 -2.44
C VAL A 180 16.81 14.94 -2.47
N LEU A 181 16.82 15.60 -1.31
CA LEU A 181 17.00 17.04 -1.19
C LEU A 181 18.41 17.50 -1.60
N THR A 182 19.41 16.64 -1.47
CA THR A 182 20.78 16.91 -1.89
C THR A 182 21.13 16.32 -3.27
N GLY A 183 20.15 15.66 -3.94
CA GLY A 183 20.36 15.03 -5.24
C GLY A 183 21.28 13.82 -5.22
N ASN A 184 21.49 13.21 -4.06
CA ASN A 184 22.32 12.00 -3.93
C ASN A 184 21.49 10.74 -4.25
N TRP A 185 21.19 10.54 -5.54
CA TRP A 185 20.36 9.45 -6.04
C TRP A 185 20.98 8.08 -5.85
N GLN A 186 22.32 7.99 -5.91
CA GLN A 186 23.05 6.74 -5.64
C GLN A 186 22.81 6.29 -4.19
N ALA A 187 22.95 7.19 -3.23
CA ALA A 187 22.72 6.84 -1.83
C ALA A 187 21.26 6.45 -1.53
N LEU A 188 20.28 7.06 -2.22
CA LEU A 188 18.89 6.66 -2.12
C LEU A 188 18.67 5.25 -2.67
N TYR A 189 19.26 4.95 -3.82
CA TYR A 189 19.20 3.63 -4.45
C TYR A 189 19.81 2.55 -3.56
N ASP A 190 21.05 2.77 -3.08
CA ASP A 190 21.76 1.82 -2.23
C ASP A 190 21.03 1.55 -0.92
N GLU A 191 20.47 2.62 -0.29
CA GLU A 191 19.63 2.50 0.89
C GLU A 191 18.40 1.64 0.62
N THR A 192 17.69 1.90 -0.48
CA THR A 192 16.48 1.16 -0.85
C THR A 192 16.79 -0.30 -1.19
N CYS A 193 17.89 -0.58 -1.89
CA CYS A 193 18.35 -1.93 -2.17
C CYS A 193 18.65 -2.72 -0.88
N ALA A 194 19.35 -2.11 0.07
CA ALA A 194 19.65 -2.75 1.34
C ALA A 194 18.38 -3.05 2.16
N MET A 195 17.43 -2.09 2.19
CA MET A 195 16.13 -2.30 2.84
C MET A 195 15.30 -3.38 2.12
N ARG A 196 15.34 -3.41 0.79
CA ARG A 196 14.68 -4.48 0.02
C ARG A 196 15.25 -5.84 0.36
N ALA A 197 16.58 -5.96 0.46
CA ALA A 197 17.24 -7.19 0.85
C ALA A 197 16.85 -7.65 2.26
N ALA A 198 16.75 -6.71 3.21
CA ALA A 198 16.33 -7.01 4.58
C ALA A 198 14.87 -7.50 4.68
N CYS A 199 13.99 -7.11 3.75
CA CYS A 199 12.61 -7.58 3.70
C CYS A 199 12.46 -9.07 3.31
N GLY A 200 13.49 -9.70 2.75
CA GLY A 200 13.42 -11.09 2.30
C GLY A 200 12.22 -11.35 1.38
N THR A 201 11.27 -12.16 1.84
CA THR A 201 10.04 -12.47 1.09
C THR A 201 8.91 -11.47 1.28
N ALA A 202 8.99 -10.55 2.25
CA ALA A 202 7.96 -9.54 2.47
C ALA A 202 7.90 -8.53 1.32
N HIS A 203 6.72 -8.00 1.06
CA HIS A 203 6.51 -6.93 0.07
C HIS A 203 7.04 -5.61 0.61
N LEU A 204 7.83 -4.88 -0.20
CA LEU A 204 8.34 -3.57 0.16
C LEU A 204 7.46 -2.47 -0.43
N LYS A 205 7.08 -1.49 0.39
CA LYS A 205 6.52 -0.22 -0.05
C LYS A 205 7.36 0.92 0.49
N THR A 206 7.51 2.00 -0.30
CA THR A 206 8.37 3.13 0.06
C THR A 206 7.54 4.36 0.40
N ILE A 207 7.69 4.88 1.61
CA ILE A 207 7.07 6.12 2.06
C ILE A 207 7.98 7.29 1.65
N LEU A 208 7.53 8.07 0.69
CA LEU A 208 8.30 9.18 0.12
C LEU A 208 8.17 10.47 0.91
N ALA A 209 7.06 10.67 1.65
CA ALA A 209 6.70 11.96 2.27
C ALA A 209 6.74 13.12 1.25
N THR A 210 5.93 13.02 0.20
CA THR A 210 5.99 13.87 -1.00
C THR A 210 5.95 15.36 -0.70
N GLY A 211 5.25 15.79 0.36
CA GLY A 211 5.18 17.18 0.81
C GLY A 211 6.52 17.73 1.34
N GLU A 212 7.49 16.86 1.66
CA GLU A 212 8.79 17.24 2.22
C GLU A 212 9.93 17.14 1.18
N LEU A 213 9.64 16.84 -0.09
CA LEU A 213 10.66 16.68 -1.13
C LEU A 213 10.90 17.94 -1.99
N ALA A 214 10.39 19.08 -1.56
CA ALA A 214 10.53 20.41 -2.12
C ALA A 214 9.87 20.60 -3.51
N THR A 215 10.02 19.69 -4.46
CA THR A 215 9.49 19.84 -5.83
C THR A 215 8.85 18.56 -6.35
N LEU A 216 7.87 18.70 -7.25
CA LEU A 216 7.26 17.53 -7.93
C LEU A 216 8.28 16.77 -8.79
N ARG A 217 9.34 17.43 -9.26
CA ARG A 217 10.44 16.79 -9.95
C ARG A 217 11.20 15.84 -9.02
N ASN A 218 11.48 16.25 -7.78
CA ASN A 218 12.11 15.40 -6.78
C ASN A 218 11.21 14.22 -6.41
N VAL A 219 9.90 14.42 -6.29
CA VAL A 219 8.94 13.33 -6.07
C VAL A 219 9.01 12.31 -7.20
N ALA A 220 8.99 12.76 -8.46
CA ALA A 220 9.06 11.87 -9.62
C ALA A 220 10.39 11.09 -9.67
N ARG A 221 11.52 11.77 -9.43
CA ARG A 221 12.85 11.15 -9.38
C ARG A 221 12.97 10.13 -8.24
N ALA A 222 12.52 10.51 -7.03
CA ALA A 222 12.54 9.61 -5.88
C ALA A 222 11.66 8.37 -6.13
N SER A 223 10.48 8.54 -6.73
CA SER A 223 9.61 7.42 -7.11
C SER A 223 10.30 6.49 -8.09
N LEU A 224 10.95 7.03 -9.13
CA LEU A 224 11.69 6.24 -10.12
C LEU A 224 12.83 5.44 -9.48
N VAL A 225 13.61 6.07 -8.59
CA VAL A 225 14.74 5.39 -7.92
C VAL A 225 14.25 4.29 -6.98
N CYS A 226 13.11 4.48 -6.32
CA CYS A 226 12.55 3.47 -5.40
C CYS A 226 11.86 2.30 -6.12
N MET A 227 11.45 2.47 -7.37
CA MET A 227 10.84 1.41 -8.20
C MET A 227 11.88 0.54 -8.87
#